data_5bba66ed744eede769178effe01abe87
#
_entry.id   5bba66ed744eede769178effe01abe87
#
_cell.length_a   1.000
_cell.length_b   1.000
_cell.length_c   1.000
_cell.angle_alpha   90.00
_cell.angle_beta   90.00
_cell.angle_gamma   90.00
#
_symmetry.space_group_name_H-M   'P 1'
#
loop_
_entity.id
_entity.type
_entity.pdbx_description
1 polymer ?
#
loop_
_entity_poly.entity_id
_entity_poly.type
_entity_poly.pdbx_seq_one_letter_code
_entity_poly.pdbx_strand_id
1 'polypeptide(L)'
;MENLINDKKKLYLLDKNSILIWSGHQRKSQILEKEKIAKIKKKSITQNLKNIQSVTEKAYEEFSKSSWNLKKIGKLMNDYWEQKKHLSKNVTTKRVDKICDIALSNGAYGAKLLGAGRGGFVYILCSPKKKKNLLK
;
A
#
# COMPACT_ATOMS: atom_id res chain seq x y z
N MET A 1 15.34 5.64 14.81
CA MET A 1 14.70 4.85 13.77
C MET A 1 15.78 4.04 13.07
N GLU A 2 15.78 2.74 13.27
CA GLU A 2 16.71 1.87 12.56
C GLU A 2 16.45 1.93 11.05
N ASN A 3 17.51 2.04 10.29
CA ASN A 3 17.45 2.14 8.84
C ASN A 3 17.27 0.72 8.27
N LEU A 4 16.02 0.24 8.18
CA LEU A 4 15.68 -1.10 7.71
C LEU A 4 16.13 -1.38 6.26
N ILE A 5 16.45 -0.35 5.49
CA ILE A 5 16.79 -0.44 4.07
C ILE A 5 18.17 0.16 3.79
N ASN A 6 19.19 -0.27 4.53
CA ASN A 6 20.57 0.18 4.30
C ASN A 6 21.35 -0.74 3.33
N ASP A 7 20.70 -1.78 2.79
CA ASP A 7 21.33 -2.77 1.91
C ASP A 7 21.00 -2.45 0.44
N LYS A 8 22.03 -2.15 -0.35
CA LYS A 8 21.91 -1.91 -1.80
C LYS A 8 21.22 -3.05 -2.54
N LYS A 9 21.41 -4.30 -2.09
CA LYS A 9 20.75 -5.49 -2.67
C LYS A 9 19.23 -5.44 -2.44
N LYS A 10 18.79 -5.04 -1.24
CA LYS A 10 17.37 -4.90 -0.90
C LYS A 10 16.72 -3.75 -1.69
N LEU A 11 17.40 -2.62 -1.85
CA LEU A 11 16.94 -1.51 -2.69
C LEU A 11 16.79 -1.93 -4.15
N TYR A 12 17.79 -2.62 -4.70
CA TYR A 12 17.71 -3.14 -6.06
C TYR A 12 16.57 -4.15 -6.23
N LEU A 13 16.34 -5.02 -5.22
CA LEU A 13 15.23 -5.96 -5.23
C LEU A 13 13.88 -5.25 -5.30
N LEU A 14 13.69 -4.18 -4.50
CA LEU A 14 12.46 -3.38 -4.56
C LEU A 14 12.29 -2.70 -5.92
N ASP A 15 13.30 -2.02 -6.42
CA ASP A 15 13.24 -1.31 -7.70
C ASP A 15 12.85 -2.24 -8.85
N LYS A 16 13.51 -3.40 -8.94
CA LYS A 16 13.23 -4.41 -9.96
C LYS A 16 11.80 -4.96 -9.90
N ASN A 17 11.19 -4.97 -8.72
CA ASN A 17 9.87 -5.56 -8.48
C ASN A 17 8.74 -4.52 -8.25
N SER A 18 9.03 -3.24 -8.42
CA SER A 18 8.09 -2.14 -8.16
C SER A 18 7.63 -1.45 -9.43
N ILE A 19 6.35 -1.03 -9.41
CA ILE A 19 5.75 -0.13 -10.40
C ILE A 19 5.06 1.00 -9.64
N LEU A 20 5.18 2.23 -10.15
CA LEU A 20 4.41 3.38 -9.71
C LEU A 20 3.53 3.85 -10.86
N ILE A 21 2.21 3.90 -10.62
CA ILE A 21 1.23 4.37 -11.62
C ILE A 21 0.54 5.62 -11.09
N TRP A 22 0.58 6.70 -11.85
CA TRP A 22 -0.16 7.92 -11.52
C TRP A 22 -1.65 7.73 -11.73
N SER A 23 -2.45 7.96 -10.68
CA SER A 23 -3.91 7.77 -10.72
C SER A 23 -4.70 8.92 -11.35
N GLY A 24 -4.03 10.01 -11.74
CA GLY A 24 -4.66 11.15 -12.43
C GLY A 24 -5.24 12.24 -11.52
N HIS A 25 -5.31 12.04 -10.21
CA HIS A 25 -5.85 13.02 -9.27
C HIS A 25 -4.93 13.21 -8.05
N GLN A 26 -4.76 14.47 -7.65
CA GLN A 26 -4.13 14.83 -6.38
C GLN A 26 -5.11 15.68 -5.58
N ARG A 27 -5.39 15.30 -4.33
CA ARG A 27 -6.21 16.09 -3.41
C ARG A 27 -5.40 16.54 -2.19
N LYS A 28 -5.81 17.67 -1.63
CA LYS A 28 -5.22 18.18 -0.37
C LYS A 28 -5.50 17.18 0.75
N SER A 29 -4.45 16.66 1.37
CA SER A 29 -4.49 15.65 2.43
C SER A 29 -5.26 16.09 3.69
N GLN A 30 -5.34 17.39 3.94
CA GLN A 30 -5.95 17.97 5.13
C GLN A 30 -7.43 17.60 5.34
N ILE A 31 -8.21 17.43 4.25
CA ILE A 31 -9.64 17.07 4.37
C ILE A 31 -9.79 15.62 4.86
N LEU A 32 -8.98 14.71 4.34
CA LEU A 32 -9.02 13.29 4.72
C LEU A 32 -8.56 13.06 6.16
N GLU A 33 -7.58 13.83 6.61
CA GLU A 33 -7.10 13.75 8.00
C GLU A 33 -8.18 14.22 8.98
N LYS A 34 -8.91 15.30 8.66
CA LYS A 34 -10.05 15.77 9.49
C LYS A 34 -11.16 14.71 9.58
N GLU A 35 -11.52 14.07 8.46
CA GLU A 35 -12.52 12.98 8.45
C GLU A 35 -12.09 11.80 9.32
N LYS A 36 -10.82 11.40 9.25
CA LYS A 36 -10.26 10.32 10.07
C LYS A 36 -10.31 10.66 11.56
N ILE A 37 -9.88 11.86 11.94
CA ILE A 37 -9.90 12.32 13.34
C ILE A 37 -11.32 12.30 13.89
N ALA A 38 -12.32 12.77 13.12
CA ALA A 38 -13.71 12.74 13.54
C ALA A 38 -14.23 11.31 13.77
N LYS A 39 -13.85 10.35 12.92
CA LYS A 39 -14.21 8.92 13.07
C LYS A 39 -13.51 8.26 14.25
N ILE A 40 -12.24 8.57 14.50
CA ILE A 40 -11.50 8.09 15.66
C ILE A 40 -12.21 8.52 16.95
N LYS A 41 -12.59 9.80 17.04
CA LYS A 41 -13.37 10.34 18.18
C LYS A 41 -14.67 9.60 18.39
N LYS A 42 -15.34 9.16 17.32
CA LYS A 42 -16.59 8.37 17.38
C LYS A 42 -16.35 6.87 17.64
N LYS A 43 -15.10 6.41 17.80
CA LYS A 43 -14.72 5.00 17.96
C LYS A 43 -15.18 4.07 16.82
N SER A 44 -15.66 4.62 15.69
CA SER A 44 -16.23 3.83 14.59
C SER A 44 -15.21 3.04 13.76
N ILE A 45 -13.91 3.35 13.92
CA ILE A 45 -12.81 2.72 13.17
C ILE A 45 -11.72 2.12 14.07
N THR A 46 -12.01 1.96 15.38
CA THR A 46 -11.01 1.46 16.34
C THR A 46 -10.47 0.09 15.93
N GLN A 47 -11.33 -0.83 15.47
CA GLN A 47 -10.90 -2.15 15.04
C GLN A 47 -10.01 -2.09 13.79
N ASN A 48 -10.34 -1.24 12.83
CA ASN A 48 -9.50 -1.05 11.64
C ASN A 48 -8.11 -0.52 11.99
N LEU A 49 -8.01 0.41 12.95
CA LEU A 49 -6.73 0.94 13.43
C LEU A 49 -5.90 -0.14 14.13
N LYS A 50 -6.52 -0.98 14.97
CA LYS A 50 -5.85 -2.13 15.59
C LYS A 50 -5.33 -3.12 14.54
N ASN A 51 -6.12 -3.40 13.51
CA ASN A 51 -5.72 -4.27 12.41
C ASN A 51 -4.54 -3.68 11.63
N ILE A 52 -4.56 -2.36 11.36
CA ILE A 52 -3.44 -1.64 10.72
C ILE A 52 -2.17 -1.76 11.56
N GLN A 53 -2.26 -1.58 12.88
CA GLN A 53 -1.13 -1.75 13.79
C GLN A 53 -0.55 -3.16 13.69
N SER A 54 -1.39 -4.20 13.80
CA SER A 54 -0.97 -5.59 13.68
C SER A 54 -0.28 -5.89 12.34
N VAL A 55 -0.83 -5.39 11.22
CA VAL A 55 -0.21 -5.56 9.89
C VAL A 55 1.13 -4.83 9.82
N THR A 56 1.25 -3.66 10.44
CA THR A 56 2.49 -2.88 10.48
C THR A 56 3.59 -3.61 11.26
N GLU A 57 3.25 -4.20 12.39
CA GLU A 57 4.18 -5.01 13.20
C GLU A 57 4.70 -6.22 12.40
N LYS A 58 3.80 -6.96 11.73
CA LYS A 58 4.18 -8.08 10.86
C LYS A 58 5.04 -7.65 9.67
N ALA A 59 4.79 -6.47 9.12
CA ALA A 59 5.60 -5.90 8.05
C ALA A 59 7.01 -5.53 8.57
N TYR A 60 7.09 -4.92 9.74
CA TYR A 60 8.37 -4.62 10.39
C TYR A 60 9.21 -5.88 10.60
N GLU A 61 8.60 -6.96 11.12
CA GLU A 61 9.27 -8.26 11.28
C GLU A 61 9.80 -8.80 9.95
N GLU A 62 9.01 -8.71 8.86
CA GLU A 62 9.44 -9.21 7.55
C GLU A 62 10.58 -8.37 6.97
N PHE A 63 10.51 -7.03 7.10
CA PHE A 63 11.57 -6.12 6.64
C PHE A 63 12.86 -6.20 7.48
N SER A 64 12.78 -6.68 8.73
CA SER A 64 13.93 -6.89 9.61
C SER A 64 14.76 -8.14 9.26
N LYS A 65 14.23 -9.02 8.41
CA LYS A 65 14.93 -10.23 7.99
C LYS A 65 16.10 -9.94 7.04
N SER A 66 17.08 -10.82 7.03
CA SER A 66 18.22 -10.75 6.09
C SER A 66 17.77 -10.89 4.63
N SER A 67 16.77 -11.75 4.36
CA SER A 67 16.11 -11.90 3.06
C SER A 67 14.61 -11.66 3.15
N TRP A 68 14.06 -10.99 2.14
CA TRP A 68 12.66 -10.61 2.11
C TRP A 68 11.81 -11.55 1.25
N ASN A 69 10.66 -11.95 1.77
CA ASN A 69 9.63 -12.62 0.99
C ASN A 69 8.67 -11.58 0.38
N LEU A 70 8.89 -11.22 -0.89
CA LEU A 70 8.10 -10.19 -1.58
C LEU A 70 6.62 -10.55 -1.71
N LYS A 71 6.27 -11.84 -1.82
CA LYS A 71 4.86 -12.28 -1.85
C LYS A 71 4.18 -12.01 -0.50
N LYS A 72 4.89 -12.29 0.60
CA LYS A 72 4.39 -12.00 1.95
C LYS A 72 4.26 -10.49 2.19
N ILE A 73 5.24 -9.70 1.76
CA ILE A 73 5.19 -8.23 1.81
C ILE A 73 4.00 -7.71 1.00
N GLY A 74 3.78 -8.22 -0.21
CA GLY A 74 2.64 -7.85 -1.05
C GLY A 74 1.30 -8.17 -0.39
N LYS A 75 1.16 -9.33 0.24
CA LYS A 75 -0.04 -9.68 1.00
C LYS A 75 -0.28 -8.72 2.17
N LEU A 76 0.73 -8.44 2.98
CA LEU A 76 0.62 -7.49 4.08
C LEU A 76 0.24 -6.08 3.58
N MET A 77 0.76 -5.69 2.42
CA MET A 77 0.41 -4.43 1.77
C MET A 77 -1.07 -4.38 1.37
N ASN A 78 -1.62 -5.48 0.84
CA ASN A 78 -3.05 -5.60 0.51
C ASN A 78 -3.91 -5.56 1.78
N ASP A 79 -3.53 -6.30 2.82
CA ASP A 79 -4.26 -6.33 4.10
C ASP A 79 -4.30 -4.91 4.72
N TYR A 80 -3.19 -4.19 4.71
CA TYR A 80 -3.13 -2.79 5.13
C TYR A 80 -4.08 -1.91 4.30
N TRP A 81 -4.05 -2.04 2.97
CA TRP A 81 -4.85 -1.23 2.07
C TRP A 81 -6.35 -1.45 2.28
N GLU A 82 -6.78 -2.69 2.47
CA GLU A 82 -8.17 -3.00 2.81
C GLU A 82 -8.61 -2.30 4.10
N GLN A 83 -7.82 -2.37 5.17
CA GLN A 83 -8.15 -1.67 6.41
C GLN A 83 -8.19 -0.15 6.23
N LYS A 84 -7.25 0.40 5.45
CA LYS A 84 -7.18 1.83 5.17
C LYS A 84 -8.40 2.35 4.42
N LYS A 85 -8.93 1.60 3.48
CA LYS A 85 -10.16 1.96 2.74
C LYS A 85 -11.38 2.17 3.65
N HIS A 86 -11.42 1.49 4.79
CA HIS A 86 -12.50 1.64 5.78
C HIS A 86 -12.35 2.87 6.68
N LEU A 87 -11.20 3.55 6.70
CA LEU A 87 -11.00 4.73 7.54
C LEU A 87 -11.81 5.94 7.08
N SER A 88 -12.07 6.06 5.78
CA SER A 88 -12.91 7.12 5.20
C SER A 88 -13.44 6.68 3.83
N LYS A 89 -14.67 7.06 3.51
CA LYS A 89 -15.27 6.84 2.17
C LYS A 89 -14.46 7.47 1.03
N ASN A 90 -13.61 8.42 1.38
CA ASN A 90 -12.84 9.22 0.44
C ASN A 90 -11.38 8.76 0.30
N VAL A 91 -10.96 7.65 0.89
CA VAL A 91 -9.57 7.16 0.82
C VAL A 91 -9.22 6.66 -0.57
N THR A 92 -10.18 6.03 -1.26
CA THR A 92 -9.98 5.53 -2.63
C THR A 92 -10.89 6.21 -3.66
N THR A 93 -10.68 5.91 -4.93
CA THR A 93 -11.54 6.30 -6.06
C THR A 93 -11.73 5.09 -6.96
N LYS A 94 -12.80 5.08 -7.78
CA LYS A 94 -13.05 4.01 -8.77
C LYS A 94 -11.84 3.74 -9.67
N ARG A 95 -11.07 4.80 -10.00
CA ARG A 95 -9.87 4.66 -10.83
C ARG A 95 -8.73 3.97 -10.09
N VAL A 96 -8.50 4.34 -8.83
CA VAL A 96 -7.49 3.68 -7.97
C VAL A 96 -7.85 2.22 -7.78
N ASP A 97 -9.11 1.91 -7.44
CA ASP A 97 -9.59 0.54 -7.26
C ASP A 97 -9.38 -0.28 -8.54
N LYS A 98 -9.75 0.25 -9.70
CA LYS A 98 -9.55 -0.40 -10.99
C LYS A 98 -8.07 -0.69 -11.28
N ILE A 99 -7.15 0.24 -10.97
CA ILE A 99 -5.71 0.01 -11.14
C ILE A 99 -5.24 -1.13 -10.24
N CYS A 100 -5.65 -1.13 -8.96
CA CYS A 100 -5.30 -2.20 -8.02
C CYS A 100 -5.84 -3.56 -8.47
N ASP A 101 -7.11 -3.61 -8.89
CA ASP A 101 -7.77 -4.84 -9.34
C ASP A 101 -7.10 -5.42 -10.59
N ILE A 102 -6.77 -4.59 -11.56
CA ILE A 102 -6.04 -5.02 -12.77
C ILE A 102 -4.66 -5.57 -12.37
N ALA A 103 -3.93 -4.88 -11.50
CA ALA A 103 -2.61 -5.33 -11.07
C ALA A 103 -2.67 -6.70 -10.39
N LEU A 104 -3.59 -6.88 -9.43
CA LEU A 104 -3.75 -8.13 -8.68
C LEU A 104 -4.23 -9.27 -9.58
N SER A 105 -5.21 -9.03 -10.46
CA SER A 105 -5.72 -10.02 -11.41
C SER A 105 -4.64 -10.49 -12.40
N ASN A 106 -3.64 -9.66 -12.68
CA ASN A 106 -2.49 -10.00 -13.52
C ASN A 106 -1.28 -10.54 -12.74
N GLY A 107 -1.47 -10.88 -11.48
CA GLY A 107 -0.50 -11.61 -10.66
C GLY A 107 0.52 -10.71 -9.95
N ALA A 108 0.19 -9.45 -9.67
CA ALA A 108 0.93 -8.66 -8.71
C ALA A 108 0.82 -9.28 -7.31
N TYR A 109 1.87 -9.14 -6.51
CA TYR A 109 1.89 -9.59 -5.12
C TYR A 109 1.05 -8.67 -4.22
N GLY A 110 1.04 -7.38 -4.53
CA GLY A 110 0.27 -6.38 -3.83
C GLY A 110 0.14 -5.09 -4.61
N ALA A 111 -0.92 -4.32 -4.30
CA ALA A 111 -1.19 -3.01 -4.88
C ALA A 111 -1.86 -2.10 -3.86
N LYS A 112 -1.42 -0.84 -3.76
CA LYS A 112 -2.03 0.16 -2.87
C LYS A 112 -1.78 1.58 -3.34
N LEU A 113 -2.66 2.48 -2.97
CA LEU A 113 -2.43 3.92 -3.13
C LEU A 113 -1.43 4.41 -2.08
N LEU A 114 -0.47 5.23 -2.48
CA LEU A 114 0.46 5.92 -1.59
C LEU A 114 -0.15 7.22 -1.06
N GLY A 115 0.32 7.65 0.13
CA GLY A 115 -0.09 8.90 0.75
C GLY A 115 -1.43 8.85 1.48
N ALA A 116 -2.08 10.01 1.62
CA ALA A 116 -3.27 10.19 2.44
C ALA A 116 -4.54 9.56 1.86
N GLY A 117 -4.64 9.43 0.56
CA GLY A 117 -5.79 8.87 -0.15
C GLY A 117 -6.31 9.76 -1.28
N ARG A 118 -7.32 9.29 -2.00
CA ARG A 118 -8.06 9.93 -3.12
C ARG A 118 -7.29 10.16 -4.41
N GLY A 119 -6.01 9.94 -4.46
CA GLY A 119 -5.20 10.11 -5.66
C GLY A 119 -3.72 10.18 -5.33
N GLY A 120 -2.92 10.28 -6.36
CA GLY A 120 -1.47 10.16 -6.27
C GLY A 120 -0.99 8.92 -7.00
N PHE A 121 0.08 8.32 -6.51
CA PHE A 121 0.65 7.11 -7.10
C PHE A 121 0.10 5.84 -6.47
N VAL A 122 -0.29 4.89 -7.32
CA VAL A 122 -0.52 3.50 -6.92
C VAL A 122 0.81 2.76 -7.00
N TYR A 123 1.23 2.17 -5.88
CA TYR A 123 2.39 1.31 -5.79
C TYR A 123 1.98 -0.14 -6.01
N ILE A 124 2.67 -0.81 -6.91
CA ILE A 124 2.43 -2.22 -7.25
C ILE A 124 3.72 -3.00 -7.03
N LEU A 125 3.64 -4.09 -6.28
CA LEU A 125 4.73 -5.02 -6.05
C LEU A 125 4.46 -6.30 -6.85
N CYS A 126 5.39 -6.67 -7.75
CA CYS A 126 5.23 -7.83 -8.62
C CYS A 126 6.58 -8.42 -9.04
N SER A 127 6.57 -9.61 -9.66
CA SER A 127 7.80 -10.15 -10.25
C SER A 127 8.24 -9.35 -11.48
N PRO A 128 9.54 -9.36 -11.84
CA PRO A 128 10.04 -8.67 -13.02
C PRO A 128 9.35 -9.11 -14.33
N LYS A 129 8.95 -10.38 -14.42
CA LYS A 129 8.19 -10.91 -15.57
C LYS A 129 6.80 -10.25 -15.65
N LYS A 130 6.10 -10.15 -14.51
CA LYS A 130 4.78 -9.51 -14.44
C LYS A 130 4.87 -8.00 -14.66
N LYS A 131 5.94 -7.35 -14.17
CA LYS A 131 6.21 -5.93 -14.41
C LYS A 131 6.20 -5.60 -15.91
N LYS A 132 6.88 -6.40 -16.74
CA LYS A 132 6.89 -6.21 -18.20
C LYS A 132 5.49 -6.30 -18.82
N ASN A 133 4.63 -7.18 -18.31
CA ASN A 133 3.28 -7.37 -18.83
C ASN A 133 2.31 -6.26 -18.38
N LEU A 134 2.45 -5.79 -17.14
CA LEU A 134 1.62 -4.71 -16.57
C LEU A 134 1.93 -3.34 -17.16
N LEU A 135 3.13 -3.14 -17.72
CA LEU A 135 3.55 -1.88 -18.36
C LEU A 135 3.23 -1.81 -19.87
N LYS A 136 2.68 -2.85 -20.48
CA LYS A 136 2.18 -2.86 -21.87
C LYS A 136 0.74 -2.38 -21.95
#